data_3bb1da677ee0bb41404cd9fb834348b5
#
_entry.id   3bb1da677ee0bb41404cd9fb834348b5
#
_cell.length_a   1.000
_cell.length_b   1.000
_cell.length_c   1.000
_cell.angle_alpha   90.00
_cell.angle_beta   90.00
_cell.angle_gamma   90.00
#
_symmetry.space_group_name_H-M   'P 1'
#
loop_
_entity.id
_entity.type
_entity.pdbx_description
1 polymer ?
#
loop_
_entity_poly.entity_id
_entity_poly.type
_entity_poly.pdbx_seq_one_letter_code
_entity_poly.pdbx_strand_id
1 'polypeptide(L)'
;MEKFTKLKPKNEFTEDKEDILYSNKYMKVINYEDWTIVKESDFVVCIPYLIDSNQIILRHEYIPTFKMIDGQDFHITVLSGGIEVGETPERAILRELEEEAGIVVEPDYKVEFMKPLFVSKGNASKYYPCIIQLTERQYHEVVAKGDGSDAEKKSQSVKVDLKYLNSINASDLITEYMIVQMKDYLNIE
;
A
#
# COMPACT_ATOMS: atom_id res chain seq x y z
N MET A 1 27.74 -13.01 5.86
CA MET A 1 26.29 -12.82 5.64
C MET A 1 25.40 -14.01 6.05
N GLU A 2 25.93 -15.15 6.46
CA GLU A 2 25.13 -16.34 6.83
C GLU A 2 24.54 -16.34 8.26
N LYS A 3 24.92 -15.41 9.14
CA LYS A 3 24.47 -15.40 10.54
C LYS A 3 23.08 -14.81 10.81
N PHE A 4 22.48 -14.15 9.82
CA PHE A 4 21.18 -13.47 10.01
C PHE A 4 19.97 -14.25 9.47
N THR A 5 20.17 -15.40 8.84
CA THR A 5 19.10 -16.17 8.17
C THR A 5 18.41 -17.23 9.03
N LYS A 6 18.72 -17.34 10.32
CA LYS A 6 18.12 -18.37 11.21
C LYS A 6 17.30 -17.80 12.37
N LEU A 7 16.55 -16.77 12.14
CA LEU A 7 15.43 -16.47 13.04
C LEU A 7 14.28 -17.41 12.66
N LYS A 8 14.15 -18.50 13.40
CA LYS A 8 12.92 -19.33 13.32
C LYS A 8 11.73 -18.43 13.62
N PRO A 9 10.63 -18.48 12.83
CA PRO A 9 9.39 -17.87 13.26
C PRO A 9 9.01 -18.54 14.58
N LYS A 10 9.06 -17.77 15.66
CA LYS A 10 8.44 -18.17 16.91
C LYS A 10 6.94 -18.11 16.68
N ASN A 11 6.31 -19.26 16.82
CA ASN A 11 4.89 -19.55 16.98
C ASN A 11 3.87 -18.51 16.49
N GLU A 12 2.82 -19.03 15.85
CA GLU A 12 1.60 -18.30 15.57
C GLU A 12 1.19 -17.47 16.80
N PHE A 13 0.90 -16.20 16.55
CA PHE A 13 0.44 -15.25 17.54
C PHE A 13 -0.87 -15.79 18.16
N THR A 14 -0.81 -16.43 19.31
CA THR A 14 -2.00 -16.78 20.07
C THR A 14 -2.42 -15.55 20.85
N GLU A 15 -3.47 -14.89 20.40
CA GLU A 15 -4.07 -13.76 21.10
C GLU A 15 -4.78 -14.29 22.36
N ASP A 16 -4.12 -14.29 23.49
CA ASP A 16 -4.82 -14.38 24.77
C ASP A 16 -5.61 -13.07 24.97
N LYS A 17 -6.90 -13.18 25.26
CA LYS A 17 -7.79 -12.00 25.40
C LYS A 17 -7.35 -11.00 26.47
N GLU A 18 -6.52 -11.44 27.40
CA GLU A 18 -5.98 -10.61 28.49
C GLU A 18 -4.91 -9.61 28.02
N ASP A 19 -4.29 -9.85 26.85
CA ASP A 19 -3.25 -9.01 26.29
C ASP A 19 -3.78 -7.87 25.40
N ILE A 20 -5.09 -7.82 25.13
CA ILE A 20 -5.70 -6.79 24.31
C ILE A 20 -6.06 -5.59 25.18
N LEU A 21 -5.35 -4.46 24.99
CA LEU A 21 -5.58 -3.19 25.69
C LEU A 21 -6.71 -2.37 25.05
N TYR A 22 -6.86 -2.45 23.73
CA TYR A 22 -7.89 -1.75 22.97
C TYR A 22 -8.18 -2.50 21.67
N SER A 23 -9.43 -2.46 21.23
CA SER A 23 -9.81 -3.04 19.95
C SER A 23 -11.02 -2.30 19.33
N ASN A 24 -10.97 -2.09 18.04
CA ASN A 24 -12.10 -1.65 17.22
C ASN A 24 -12.12 -2.45 15.90
N LYS A 25 -12.96 -2.04 14.94
CA LYS A 25 -13.06 -2.75 13.66
C LYS A 25 -11.81 -2.63 12.76
N TYR A 26 -10.92 -1.69 13.05
CA TYR A 26 -9.76 -1.40 12.20
C TYR A 26 -8.45 -1.88 12.81
N MET A 27 -8.32 -1.80 14.16
CA MET A 27 -7.06 -2.10 14.83
C MET A 27 -7.25 -2.75 16.19
N LYS A 28 -6.18 -3.41 16.65
CA LYS A 28 -6.01 -3.85 18.03
C LYS A 28 -4.74 -3.21 18.59
N VAL A 29 -4.75 -2.87 19.89
CA VAL A 29 -3.57 -2.50 20.66
C VAL A 29 -3.34 -3.63 21.65
N ILE A 30 -2.18 -4.25 21.58
CA ILE A 30 -1.87 -5.50 22.28
C ILE A 30 -0.63 -5.26 23.13
N ASN A 31 -0.66 -5.76 24.38
CA ASN A 31 0.55 -5.87 25.20
C ASN A 31 1.18 -7.24 24.98
N TYR A 32 2.42 -7.27 24.49
CA TYR A 32 3.17 -8.49 24.21
C TYR A 32 4.60 -8.35 24.74
N GLU A 33 4.96 -9.21 25.69
CA GLU A 33 6.17 -9.04 26.51
C GLU A 33 6.16 -7.62 27.12
N ASP A 34 7.20 -6.81 26.92
CA ASP A 34 7.28 -5.43 27.44
C ASP A 34 6.91 -4.37 26.38
N TRP A 35 6.26 -4.78 25.28
CA TRP A 35 5.91 -3.90 24.16
C TRP A 35 4.41 -3.69 24.04
N THR A 36 4.02 -2.45 23.82
CA THR A 36 2.68 -2.12 23.30
C THR A 36 2.73 -2.10 21.78
N ILE A 37 1.98 -3.01 21.15
CA ILE A 37 1.99 -3.25 19.71
C ILE A 37 0.63 -2.87 19.13
N VAL A 38 0.65 -2.17 18.00
CA VAL A 38 -0.54 -1.97 17.16
C VAL A 38 -0.60 -3.10 16.13
N LYS A 39 -1.79 -3.67 15.94
CA LYS A 39 -2.08 -4.62 14.86
C LYS A 39 -3.31 -4.12 14.09
N GLU A 40 -3.11 -3.84 12.83
CA GLU A 40 -4.15 -3.54 11.84
C GLU A 40 -4.27 -4.71 10.86
N SER A 41 -5.06 -4.58 9.81
CA SER A 41 -4.97 -5.46 8.64
C SER A 41 -3.57 -5.40 8.04
N ASP A 42 -3.15 -6.43 7.37
CA ASP A 42 -2.03 -6.31 6.45
C ASP A 42 -2.48 -5.49 5.23
N PHE A 43 -1.55 -4.86 4.51
CA PHE A 43 -1.85 -3.92 3.42
C PHE A 43 -1.15 -4.33 2.13
N VAL A 44 -1.81 -4.10 1.00
CA VAL A 44 -1.13 -4.03 -0.28
C VAL A 44 -0.75 -2.60 -0.57
N VAL A 45 0.37 -2.41 -1.27
CA VAL A 45 0.79 -1.11 -1.80
C VAL A 45 1.32 -1.29 -3.20
N CYS A 46 0.91 -0.44 -4.12
CA CYS A 46 1.15 -0.66 -5.54
C CYS A 46 1.49 0.62 -6.29
N ILE A 47 2.41 0.51 -7.24
CA ILE A 47 2.52 1.46 -8.34
C ILE A 47 2.05 0.77 -9.63
N PRO A 48 0.90 1.15 -10.19
CA PRO A 48 0.51 0.74 -11.53
C PRO A 48 1.37 1.47 -12.55
N TYR A 49 1.97 0.71 -13.46
CA TYR A 49 2.78 1.22 -14.57
C TYR A 49 2.06 1.00 -15.90
N LEU A 50 1.61 2.08 -16.52
CA LEU A 50 0.99 2.11 -17.84
C LEU A 50 2.09 2.17 -18.91
N ILE A 51 2.40 1.02 -19.50
CA ILE A 51 3.58 0.85 -20.37
C ILE A 51 3.44 1.70 -21.63
N ASP A 52 2.27 1.68 -22.29
CA ASP A 52 2.07 2.32 -23.59
C ASP A 52 2.13 3.85 -23.50
N SER A 53 1.68 4.43 -22.39
CA SER A 53 1.73 5.87 -22.13
C SER A 53 2.97 6.32 -21.35
N ASN A 54 3.78 5.38 -20.87
CA ASN A 54 4.96 5.65 -20.04
C ASN A 54 4.62 6.47 -18.76
N GLN A 55 3.52 6.07 -18.10
CA GLN A 55 2.98 6.75 -16.93
C GLN A 55 2.83 5.78 -15.76
N ILE A 56 2.88 6.31 -14.55
CA ILE A 56 2.48 5.63 -13.33
C ILE A 56 1.22 6.25 -12.76
N ILE A 57 0.50 5.49 -11.93
CA ILE A 57 -0.65 6.00 -11.21
C ILE A 57 -0.29 6.16 -9.74
N LEU A 58 -0.53 7.35 -9.21
CA LEU A 58 -0.39 7.71 -7.82
C LEU A 58 -1.72 8.25 -7.29
N ARG A 59 -1.80 8.48 -5.97
CA ARG A 59 -2.93 9.11 -5.31
C ARG A 59 -2.58 10.54 -4.91
N HIS A 60 -3.50 11.47 -5.15
CA HIS A 60 -3.56 12.75 -4.47
C HIS A 60 -4.58 12.58 -3.34
N GLU A 61 -4.09 12.27 -2.17
CA GLU A 61 -4.85 11.67 -1.09
C GLU A 61 -5.04 12.62 0.08
N TYR A 62 -6.28 12.70 0.60
CA TYR A 62 -6.59 13.39 1.83
C TYR A 62 -6.28 12.49 3.03
N ILE A 63 -5.25 12.85 3.80
CA ILE A 63 -4.78 12.07 4.95
C ILE A 63 -4.98 12.88 6.24
N PRO A 64 -6.02 12.55 7.05
CA PRO A 64 -6.32 13.28 8.28
C PRO A 64 -5.15 13.39 9.25
N THR A 65 -4.31 12.35 9.33
CA THR A 65 -3.14 12.34 10.21
C THR A 65 -2.10 13.37 9.79
N PHE A 66 -1.81 13.48 8.49
CA PHE A 66 -0.84 14.45 7.98
C PHE A 66 -1.39 15.87 8.11
N LYS A 67 -2.68 16.06 7.81
CA LYS A 67 -3.34 17.34 8.07
C LYS A 67 -3.22 17.78 9.53
N MET A 68 -3.36 16.85 10.46
CA MET A 68 -3.23 17.16 11.90
C MET A 68 -1.81 17.58 12.28
N ILE A 69 -0.77 17.03 11.61
CA ILE A 69 0.63 17.23 11.95
C ILE A 69 1.22 18.45 11.22
N ASP A 70 1.04 18.54 9.91
CA ASP A 70 1.67 19.56 9.05
C ASP A 70 0.70 20.60 8.48
N GLY A 71 -0.61 20.41 8.68
CA GLY A 71 -1.67 21.32 8.22
C GLY A 71 -2.02 21.19 6.74
N GLN A 72 -1.39 20.28 5.99
CA GLN A 72 -1.69 20.06 4.58
C GLN A 72 -2.82 19.06 4.42
N ASP A 73 -3.77 19.38 3.55
CA ASP A 73 -4.94 18.53 3.32
C ASP A 73 -4.65 17.33 2.42
N PHE A 74 -3.71 17.45 1.48
CA PHE A 74 -3.45 16.45 0.45
C PHE A 74 -1.96 16.14 0.30
N HIS A 75 -1.69 14.88 0.04
CA HIS A 75 -0.35 14.34 -0.17
C HIS A 75 -0.32 13.42 -1.39
N ILE A 76 0.84 13.30 -2.02
CA ILE A 76 1.06 12.28 -3.05
C ILE A 76 1.46 10.99 -2.37
N THR A 77 0.71 9.94 -2.64
CA THR A 77 0.93 8.60 -2.11
C THR A 77 0.83 7.54 -3.22
N VAL A 78 1.26 6.33 -2.93
CA VAL A 78 0.98 5.17 -3.78
C VAL A 78 -0.42 4.62 -3.50
N LEU A 79 -0.98 3.83 -4.42
CA LEU A 79 -2.23 3.11 -4.14
C LEU A 79 -1.99 2.11 -3.02
N SER A 80 -2.91 2.07 -2.06
CA SER A 80 -2.79 1.14 -0.93
C SER A 80 -4.15 0.81 -0.33
N GLY A 81 -4.30 -0.42 0.15
CA GLY A 81 -5.49 -0.80 0.85
C GLY A 81 -5.31 -2.02 1.74
N GLY A 82 -6.24 -2.21 2.66
CA GLY A 82 -6.24 -3.33 3.58
C GLY A 82 -6.55 -4.65 2.89
N ILE A 83 -5.84 -5.71 3.27
CA ILE A 83 -6.15 -7.07 2.82
C ILE A 83 -7.29 -7.58 3.69
N GLU A 84 -8.40 -7.97 3.07
CA GLU A 84 -9.56 -8.51 3.76
C GLU A 84 -9.33 -9.94 4.24
N VAL A 85 -10.16 -10.39 5.20
CA VAL A 85 -10.06 -11.74 5.75
C VAL A 85 -10.31 -12.79 4.65
N GLY A 86 -9.31 -13.62 4.39
CA GLY A 86 -9.36 -14.66 3.34
C GLY A 86 -9.00 -14.15 1.94
N GLU A 87 -8.67 -12.87 1.80
CA GLU A 87 -8.20 -12.29 0.56
C GLU A 87 -6.69 -12.54 0.38
N THR A 88 -6.24 -12.70 -0.85
CA THR A 88 -4.81 -12.72 -1.18
C THR A 88 -4.33 -11.30 -1.51
N PRO A 89 -3.02 -10.98 -1.32
CA PRO A 89 -2.49 -9.67 -1.71
C PRO A 89 -2.78 -9.30 -3.17
N GLU A 90 -2.76 -10.29 -4.07
CA GLU A 90 -3.06 -10.07 -5.48
C GLU A 90 -4.53 -9.67 -5.72
N ARG A 91 -5.47 -10.30 -5.02
CA ARG A 91 -6.88 -9.92 -5.10
C ARG A 91 -7.13 -8.55 -4.49
N ALA A 92 -6.50 -8.27 -3.36
CA ALA A 92 -6.61 -6.97 -2.71
C ALA A 92 -6.17 -5.84 -3.65
N ILE A 93 -5.02 -5.99 -4.34
CA ILE A 93 -4.57 -4.92 -5.23
C ILE A 93 -5.48 -4.73 -6.46
N LEU A 94 -6.07 -5.79 -7.00
CA LEU A 94 -7.02 -5.65 -8.10
C LEU A 94 -8.29 -4.92 -7.66
N ARG A 95 -8.79 -5.20 -6.46
CA ARG A 95 -9.93 -4.51 -5.86
C ARG A 95 -9.61 -3.03 -5.64
N GLU A 96 -8.47 -2.72 -5.03
CA GLU A 96 -8.04 -1.32 -4.78
C GLU A 96 -7.82 -0.55 -6.08
N LEU A 97 -7.30 -1.19 -7.14
CA LEU A 97 -7.19 -0.57 -8.46
C LEU A 97 -8.55 -0.17 -9.03
N GLU A 98 -9.57 -1.01 -8.88
CA GLU A 98 -10.93 -0.67 -9.30
C GLU A 98 -11.53 0.42 -8.41
N GLU A 99 -11.43 0.28 -7.09
CA GLU A 99 -12.05 1.18 -6.11
C GLU A 99 -11.41 2.57 -6.12
N GLU A 100 -10.08 2.65 -6.05
CA GLU A 100 -9.35 3.91 -5.92
C GLU A 100 -8.97 4.56 -7.26
N ALA A 101 -8.56 3.76 -8.24
CA ALA A 101 -8.07 4.28 -9.52
C ALA A 101 -9.10 4.16 -10.65
N GLY A 102 -10.20 3.43 -10.45
CA GLY A 102 -11.17 3.16 -11.51
C GLY A 102 -10.57 2.32 -12.63
N ILE A 103 -9.65 1.41 -12.32
CA ILE A 103 -8.99 0.54 -13.29
C ILE A 103 -9.43 -0.89 -13.05
N VAL A 104 -10.15 -1.46 -14.00
CA VAL A 104 -10.48 -2.87 -14.05
C VAL A 104 -9.47 -3.58 -14.93
N VAL A 105 -8.77 -4.56 -14.35
CA VAL A 105 -7.67 -5.26 -15.01
C VAL A 105 -8.17 -6.55 -15.67
N GLU A 106 -7.84 -6.75 -16.93
CA GLU A 106 -8.13 -7.95 -17.69
C GLU A 106 -7.19 -9.12 -17.27
N PRO A 107 -7.57 -10.40 -17.49
CA PRO A 107 -6.85 -11.54 -16.91
C PRO A 107 -5.39 -11.75 -17.32
N ASP A 108 -4.88 -11.09 -18.35
CA ASP A 108 -3.50 -11.25 -18.85
C ASP A 108 -2.62 -10.07 -18.42
N TYR A 109 -2.44 -9.90 -17.12
CA TYR A 109 -1.58 -8.87 -16.53
C TYR A 109 -0.34 -9.47 -15.87
N LYS A 110 0.66 -8.61 -15.60
CA LYS A 110 1.86 -8.98 -14.84
C LYS A 110 1.95 -8.14 -13.57
N VAL A 111 2.02 -8.82 -12.44
CA VAL A 111 2.30 -8.21 -11.15
C VAL A 111 3.61 -8.76 -10.59
N GLU A 112 4.45 -7.88 -10.06
CA GLU A 112 5.69 -8.22 -9.41
C GLU A 112 5.65 -7.79 -7.94
N PHE A 113 5.49 -8.79 -7.06
CA PHE A 113 5.53 -8.57 -5.62
C PHE A 113 6.96 -8.55 -5.11
N MET A 114 7.24 -7.59 -4.27
CA MET A 114 8.49 -7.52 -3.52
C MET A 114 8.35 -8.24 -2.18
N LYS A 115 9.45 -8.31 -1.44
CA LYS A 115 9.44 -8.87 -0.09
C LYS A 115 8.50 -8.06 0.82
N PRO A 116 7.60 -8.71 1.58
CA PRO A 116 6.77 -8.00 2.54
C PRO A 116 7.60 -7.27 3.60
N LEU A 117 7.14 -6.10 3.99
CA LEU A 117 7.78 -5.21 4.96
C LEU A 117 6.87 -4.98 6.17
N PHE A 118 7.44 -4.88 7.35
CA PHE A 118 6.70 -4.40 8.51
C PHE A 118 6.50 -2.89 8.42
N VAL A 119 5.33 -2.41 8.83
CA VAL A 119 4.99 -0.98 8.88
C VAL A 119 5.98 -0.21 9.78
N SER A 120 6.20 -0.73 10.98
CA SER A 120 7.16 -0.20 11.94
C SER A 120 7.52 -1.26 13.00
N LYS A 121 8.45 -0.93 13.90
CA LYS A 121 8.79 -1.81 15.03
C LYS A 121 7.65 -1.98 16.04
N GLY A 122 6.76 -1.00 16.12
CA GLY A 122 5.61 -1.02 17.04
C GLY A 122 4.29 -1.43 16.39
N ASN A 123 4.32 -1.80 15.09
CA ASN A 123 3.15 -2.26 14.36
C ASN A 123 3.40 -3.66 13.80
N ALA A 124 2.52 -4.61 14.09
CA ALA A 124 2.64 -5.99 13.66
C ALA A 124 2.07 -6.26 12.26
N SER A 125 1.52 -5.24 11.61
CA SER A 125 1.00 -5.34 10.25
C SER A 125 2.12 -5.27 9.21
N LYS A 126 1.84 -5.80 8.02
CA LYS A 126 2.80 -5.84 6.91
C LYS A 126 2.26 -5.11 5.71
N TYR A 127 3.14 -4.48 4.98
CA TYR A 127 2.92 -4.07 3.59
C TYR A 127 3.37 -5.18 2.64
N TYR A 128 2.58 -5.40 1.59
CA TYR A 128 2.89 -6.25 0.45
C TYR A 128 3.10 -5.35 -0.78
N PRO A 129 4.34 -4.87 -0.99
CA PRO A 129 4.65 -3.96 -2.08
C PRO A 129 4.62 -4.68 -3.42
N CYS A 130 4.08 -4.03 -4.46
CA CYS A 130 4.11 -4.56 -5.81
C CYS A 130 4.13 -3.47 -6.88
N ILE A 131 4.58 -3.85 -8.08
CA ILE A 131 4.41 -3.09 -9.31
C ILE A 131 3.54 -3.92 -10.23
N ILE A 132 2.47 -3.33 -10.77
CA ILE A 132 1.63 -3.96 -11.78
C ILE A 132 1.85 -3.27 -13.12
N GLN A 133 2.26 -4.04 -14.14
CA GLN A 133 2.43 -3.55 -15.51
C GLN A 133 1.15 -3.75 -16.30
N LEU A 134 0.70 -2.70 -16.96
CA LEU A 134 -0.51 -2.70 -17.77
C LEU A 134 -0.27 -2.05 -19.13
N THR A 135 -0.64 -2.77 -20.18
CA THR A 135 -0.83 -2.18 -21.52
C THR A 135 -2.26 -1.71 -21.66
N GLU A 136 -2.55 -0.82 -22.64
CA GLU A 136 -3.91 -0.33 -22.91
C GLU A 136 -4.93 -1.44 -23.19
N ARG A 137 -4.48 -2.63 -23.56
CA ARG A 137 -5.35 -3.79 -23.81
C ARG A 137 -5.66 -4.61 -22.56
N GLN A 138 -4.90 -4.38 -21.48
CA GLN A 138 -5.00 -5.17 -20.24
C GLN A 138 -5.83 -4.49 -19.16
N TYR A 139 -6.37 -3.30 -19.44
CA TYR A 139 -7.27 -2.64 -18.51
C TYR A 139 -8.31 -1.78 -19.24
N HIS A 140 -9.38 -1.48 -18.55
CA HIS A 140 -10.32 -0.44 -18.96
C HIS A 140 -10.66 0.45 -17.76
N GLU A 141 -11.01 1.70 -18.06
CA GLU A 141 -11.31 2.68 -17.03
C GLU A 141 -12.81 2.67 -16.70
N VAL A 142 -13.11 2.72 -15.41
CA VAL A 142 -14.45 2.90 -14.86
C VAL A 142 -14.43 4.08 -13.89
N VAL A 143 -15.59 4.51 -13.44
CA VAL A 143 -15.66 5.52 -12.37
C VAL A 143 -15.22 4.88 -11.07
N ALA A 144 -14.14 5.39 -10.47
CA ALA A 144 -13.70 4.99 -9.15
C ALA A 144 -14.82 5.24 -8.13
N LYS A 145 -15.15 4.21 -7.35
CA LYS A 145 -16.27 4.29 -6.40
C LYS A 145 -15.80 4.55 -4.97
N GLY A 146 -14.55 4.19 -4.68
CA GLY A 146 -14.01 4.21 -3.33
C GLY A 146 -14.75 3.26 -2.38
N ASP A 147 -14.32 3.21 -1.12
CA ASP A 147 -14.98 2.50 -0.02
C ASP A 147 -16.16 3.30 0.56
N GLY A 148 -16.39 4.52 0.07
CA GLY A 148 -17.42 5.43 0.50
C GLY A 148 -17.06 6.31 1.71
N SER A 149 -15.82 6.23 2.22
CA SER A 149 -15.34 7.09 3.29
C SER A 149 -15.25 8.56 2.86
N ASP A 150 -15.30 9.49 3.80
CA ASP A 150 -15.18 10.91 3.50
C ASP A 150 -13.74 11.30 3.07
N ALA A 151 -12.75 10.53 3.47
CA ALA A 151 -11.37 10.71 3.04
C ALA A 151 -11.22 10.32 1.57
N GLU A 152 -11.75 9.17 1.18
CA GLU A 152 -11.71 8.71 -0.21
C GLU A 152 -12.46 9.61 -1.18
N LYS A 153 -13.65 10.11 -0.79
CA LYS A 153 -14.41 11.06 -1.62
C LYS A 153 -13.64 12.34 -1.95
N LYS A 154 -12.66 12.70 -1.14
CA LYS A 154 -11.78 13.86 -1.35
C LYS A 154 -10.54 13.52 -2.16
N SER A 155 -10.13 12.24 -2.13
CA SER A 155 -8.93 11.73 -2.78
C SER A 155 -9.18 11.42 -4.26
N GLN A 156 -8.13 11.44 -5.07
CA GLN A 156 -8.22 11.11 -6.49
C GLN A 156 -6.93 10.45 -6.98
N SER A 157 -7.04 9.53 -7.91
CA SER A 157 -5.89 8.98 -8.61
C SER A 157 -5.41 9.93 -9.71
N VAL A 158 -4.09 10.01 -9.88
CA VAL A 158 -3.45 10.87 -10.87
C VAL A 158 -2.44 10.06 -11.70
N LYS A 159 -2.46 10.28 -13.01
CA LYS A 159 -1.45 9.72 -13.92
C LYS A 159 -0.26 10.67 -13.96
N VAL A 160 0.93 10.13 -13.74
CA VAL A 160 2.19 10.89 -13.69
C VAL A 160 3.16 10.33 -14.73
N ASP A 161 3.64 11.18 -15.64
CA ASP A 161 4.66 10.76 -16.60
C ASP A 161 5.94 10.37 -15.88
N LEU A 162 6.60 9.29 -16.29
CA LEU A 162 7.85 8.80 -15.69
C LEU A 162 8.97 9.84 -15.68
N LYS A 163 8.99 10.78 -16.62
CA LYS A 163 9.97 11.88 -16.60
C LYS A 163 9.92 12.74 -15.33
N TYR A 164 8.81 12.70 -14.59
CA TYR A 164 8.63 13.44 -13.33
C TYR A 164 8.92 12.58 -12.09
N LEU A 165 9.29 11.30 -12.24
CA LEU A 165 9.50 10.37 -11.13
C LEU A 165 10.50 10.91 -10.09
N ASN A 166 11.59 11.57 -10.56
CA ASN A 166 12.59 12.20 -9.69
C ASN A 166 12.11 13.50 -9.00
N SER A 167 10.96 14.04 -9.43
CA SER A 167 10.40 15.28 -8.88
C SER A 167 9.24 15.02 -7.92
N ILE A 168 8.87 13.76 -7.70
CA ILE A 168 7.80 13.41 -6.77
C ILE A 168 8.31 13.64 -5.35
N ASN A 169 7.58 14.45 -4.59
CA ASN A 169 7.85 14.71 -3.18
C ASN A 169 6.90 13.85 -2.35
N ALA A 170 7.36 12.66 -1.95
CA ALA A 170 6.60 11.79 -1.07
C ALA A 170 6.59 12.31 0.37
N SER A 171 5.46 12.18 1.04
CA SER A 171 5.31 12.61 2.44
C SER A 171 5.41 11.45 3.43
N ASP A 172 5.41 10.21 2.96
CA ASP A 172 5.47 9.01 3.77
C ASP A 172 6.53 8.02 3.29
N LEU A 173 6.97 7.18 4.23
CA LEU A 173 8.06 6.23 3.99
C LEU A 173 7.74 5.18 2.95
N ILE A 174 6.49 4.72 2.88
CA ILE A 174 6.13 3.65 1.94
C ILE A 174 6.04 4.16 0.51
N THR A 175 5.54 5.38 0.32
CA THR A 175 5.53 6.04 -1.00
C THR A 175 6.95 6.29 -1.48
N GLU A 176 7.85 6.80 -0.63
CA GLU A 176 9.25 6.99 -0.96
C GLU A 176 9.94 5.67 -1.33
N TYR A 177 9.71 4.62 -0.52
CA TYR A 177 10.23 3.28 -0.81
C TYR A 177 9.77 2.79 -2.19
N MET A 178 8.48 2.92 -2.49
CA MET A 178 7.92 2.45 -3.76
C MET A 178 8.44 3.23 -4.96
N ILE A 179 8.68 4.53 -4.81
CA ILE A 179 9.32 5.35 -5.86
C ILE A 179 10.74 4.87 -6.13
N VAL A 180 11.53 4.57 -5.09
CA VAL A 180 12.87 4.00 -5.24
C VAL A 180 12.80 2.64 -5.95
N GLN A 181 11.88 1.76 -5.54
CA GLN A 181 11.71 0.46 -6.18
C GLN A 181 11.28 0.60 -7.65
N MET A 182 10.47 1.60 -7.99
CA MET A 182 10.08 1.86 -9.37
C MET A 182 11.27 2.36 -10.21
N LYS A 183 12.14 3.19 -9.65
CA LYS A 183 13.39 3.60 -10.31
C LYS A 183 14.30 2.40 -10.58
N ASP A 184 14.52 1.56 -9.57
CA ASP A 184 15.30 0.33 -9.71
C ASP A 184 14.71 -0.58 -10.79
N TYR A 185 13.40 -0.75 -10.78
CA TYR A 185 12.67 -1.56 -11.74
C TYR A 185 12.83 -1.09 -13.20
N LEU A 186 12.91 0.22 -13.41
CA LEU A 186 13.09 0.84 -14.72
C LEU A 186 14.56 1.10 -15.09
N ASN A 187 15.52 0.79 -14.20
CA ASN A 187 16.94 1.15 -14.31
C ASN A 187 17.14 2.65 -14.54
N ILE A 188 16.42 3.49 -13.80
CA ILE A 188 16.54 4.95 -13.82
C ILE A 188 17.46 5.36 -12.66
N GLU A 189 18.51 6.17 -12.96
CA GLU A 189 19.41 6.77 -11.94
C GLU A 189 18.82 8.02 -11.29
#